data_2e7a5e3e53d41c73bd55bff9a00d49e3
#
_entry.id   2e7a5e3e53d41c73bd55bff9a00d49e3
#
_cell.length_a   1.000
_cell.length_b   1.000
_cell.length_c   1.000
_cell.angle_alpha   90.00
_cell.angle_beta   90.00
_cell.angle_gamma   90.00
#
_symmetry.space_group_name_H-M   'P 1'
#
loop_
_entity.id
_entity.type
_entity.pdbx_description
1 polymer ?
#
loop_
_entity_poly.entity_id
_entity_poly.type
_entity_poly.pdbx_seq_one_letter_code
_entity_poly.pdbx_strand_id
1 'polypeptide(L)'
;MFTMKEACNQTHLPYETLKFYCNQGLVPNVKRDKNNRRIFDERDIAWINSLNCLKNCGMSIAEMKEYIELCLIGESTIPERKVILDIKRKSLVCQQVDFWSNV
;
A
#
# COMPACT_ATOMS: atom_id res chain seq x y z
N MET A 1 11.30 14.59 1.14
CA MET A 1 11.08 13.47 2.06
C MET A 1 10.11 13.85 3.16
N PHE A 2 9.28 12.91 3.57
CA PHE A 2 8.27 13.12 4.59
C PHE A 2 8.62 12.34 5.85
N THR A 3 8.41 12.97 7.01
CA THR A 3 8.49 12.28 8.30
C THR A 3 7.24 11.39 8.49
N MET A 4 7.25 10.56 9.53
CA MET A 4 6.08 9.74 9.87
C MET A 4 4.83 10.60 10.09
N LYS A 5 4.96 11.71 10.79
CA LYS A 5 3.86 12.65 11.03
C LYS A 5 3.33 13.26 9.73
N GLU A 6 4.24 13.69 8.85
CA GLU A 6 3.87 14.26 7.56
C GLU A 6 3.20 13.21 6.68
N ALA A 7 3.70 11.99 6.68
CA ALA A 7 3.10 10.89 5.94
C ALA A 7 1.68 10.60 6.43
N CYS A 8 1.45 10.64 7.73
CA CYS A 8 0.10 10.50 8.30
C CYS A 8 -0.84 11.60 7.79
N ASN A 9 -0.36 12.83 7.74
CA ASN A 9 -1.15 13.96 7.23
C ASN A 9 -1.45 13.80 5.74
N GLN A 10 -0.49 13.36 4.95
CA GLN A 10 -0.66 13.19 3.50
C GLN A 10 -1.59 12.03 3.15
N THR A 11 -1.60 10.98 3.96
CA THR A 11 -2.38 9.77 3.70
C THR A 11 -3.69 9.73 4.46
N HIS A 12 -3.92 10.70 5.35
CA HIS A 12 -5.10 10.76 6.22
C HIS A 12 -5.26 9.53 7.11
N LEU A 13 -4.14 8.90 7.48
CA LEU A 13 -4.12 7.72 8.35
C LEU A 13 -3.68 8.11 9.76
N PRO A 14 -4.25 7.46 10.80
CA PRO A 14 -3.72 7.59 12.17
C PRO A 14 -2.30 7.05 12.25
N TYR A 15 -1.50 7.58 13.16
CA TYR A 15 -0.13 7.13 13.38
C TYR A 15 -0.05 5.62 13.62
N GLU A 16 -0.93 5.10 14.46
CA GLU A 16 -0.95 3.67 14.80
C GLU A 16 -1.20 2.78 13.57
N THR A 17 -2.09 3.22 12.69
CA THR A 17 -2.39 2.48 11.45
C THR A 17 -1.19 2.45 10.52
N LEU A 18 -0.55 3.60 10.30
CA LEU A 18 0.61 3.68 9.42
C LEU A 18 1.79 2.90 10.01
N LYS A 19 2.01 3.00 11.30
CA LYS A 19 3.03 2.21 12.01
C LYS A 19 2.78 0.71 11.83
N PHE A 20 1.53 0.28 11.98
CA PHE A 20 1.15 -1.10 11.78
C PHE A 20 1.46 -1.58 10.35
N TYR A 21 1.12 -0.78 9.35
CA TYR A 21 1.44 -1.12 7.96
C TYR A 21 2.95 -1.27 7.75
N CYS A 22 3.75 -0.38 8.29
CA CYS A 22 5.21 -0.47 8.20
C CYS A 22 5.72 -1.72 8.89
N ASN A 23 5.22 -2.04 10.07
CA ASN A 23 5.64 -3.21 10.85
C ASN A 23 5.25 -4.53 10.16
N GLN A 24 4.16 -4.53 9.40
CA GLN A 24 3.72 -5.72 8.67
C GLN A 24 4.43 -5.90 7.32
N GLY A 25 5.33 -4.98 6.97
CA GLY A 25 6.04 -5.06 5.70
C GLY A 25 5.21 -4.65 4.49
N LEU A 26 4.11 -3.95 4.72
CA LEU A 26 3.23 -3.51 3.63
C LEU A 26 3.77 -2.31 2.86
N VAL A 27 4.76 -1.62 3.43
CA VAL A 27 5.43 -0.48 2.77
C VAL A 27 6.91 -0.86 2.58
N PRO A 28 7.25 -1.49 1.45
CA PRO A 28 8.57 -2.13 1.28
C PRO A 28 9.74 -1.16 1.13
N ASN A 29 9.49 0.08 0.72
CA ASN A 29 10.56 1.03 0.42
C ASN A 29 10.77 2.08 1.50
N VAL A 30 10.24 1.87 2.69
CA VAL A 30 10.45 2.80 3.81
C VAL A 30 11.93 2.90 4.13
N LYS A 31 12.43 4.11 4.16
CA LYS A 31 13.84 4.41 4.49
C LYS A 31 13.93 4.94 5.91
N ARG A 32 15.14 5.00 6.41
CA ARG A 32 15.40 5.59 7.72
C ARG A 32 16.45 6.67 7.59
N ASP A 33 16.29 7.75 8.36
CA ASP A 33 17.26 8.82 8.40
C ASP A 33 18.41 8.45 9.36
N LYS A 34 19.35 9.35 9.52
CA LYS A 34 20.51 9.15 10.41
C LYS A 34 20.13 8.96 11.89
N ASN A 35 18.93 9.38 12.28
CA ASN A 35 18.40 9.19 13.62
C ASN A 35 17.53 7.93 13.74
N ASN A 36 17.58 7.07 12.72
CA ASN A 36 16.80 5.83 12.64
C ASN A 36 15.29 6.05 12.64
N ARG A 37 14.82 7.21 12.16
CA ARG A 37 13.40 7.52 12.01
C ARG A 37 12.94 7.18 10.60
N ARG A 38 11.71 6.66 10.48
CA ARG A 38 11.15 6.37 9.17
C ARG A 38 10.95 7.64 8.37
N ILE A 39 11.37 7.61 7.11
CA ILE A 39 11.15 8.70 6.15
C ILE A 39 10.52 8.12 4.88
N PHE A 40 9.70 8.93 4.22
CA PHE A 40 8.91 8.52 3.07
C PHE A 40 9.12 9.49 1.93
N ASP A 41 9.14 8.99 0.70
CA ASP A 41 9.12 9.84 -0.49
C ASP A 41 7.68 9.90 -1.06
N GLU A 42 7.51 10.65 -2.14
CA GLU A 42 6.18 10.79 -2.77
C GLU A 42 5.65 9.45 -3.26
N ARG A 43 6.52 8.57 -3.70
CA ARG A 43 6.16 7.25 -4.17
C ARG A 43 5.64 6.38 -3.04
N ASP A 44 6.26 6.48 -1.87
CA ASP A 44 5.79 5.80 -0.67
C ASP A 44 4.41 6.30 -0.26
N ILE A 45 4.17 7.61 -0.37
CA ILE A 45 2.86 8.19 -0.05
C ILE A 45 1.79 7.63 -0.99
N ALA A 46 2.07 7.57 -2.30
CA ALA A 46 1.14 6.99 -3.27
C ALA A 46 0.87 5.52 -2.97
N TRP A 47 1.90 4.78 -2.60
CA TRP A 47 1.79 3.38 -2.22
C TRP A 47 0.86 3.19 -1.01
N ILE A 48 1.06 3.99 0.03
CA ILE A 48 0.24 3.93 1.25
C ILE A 48 -1.21 4.28 0.95
N ASN A 49 -1.46 5.28 0.11
CA ASN A 49 -2.83 5.62 -0.31
C ASN A 49 -3.49 4.45 -1.04
N SER A 50 -2.73 3.71 -1.84
CA SER A 50 -3.23 2.52 -2.52
C SER A 50 -3.52 1.38 -1.55
N LEU A 51 -2.73 1.23 -0.50
CA LEU A 51 -3.02 0.27 0.58
C LEU A 51 -4.36 0.57 1.23
N ASN A 52 -4.62 1.82 1.51
CA ASN A 52 -5.90 2.24 2.08
C ASN A 52 -7.06 1.89 1.14
N CYS A 53 -6.85 2.05 -0.15
CA CYS A 53 -7.83 1.67 -1.17
C CYS A 53 -8.09 0.15 -1.15
N LEU A 54 -7.05 -0.67 -1.06
CA LEU A 54 -7.20 -2.12 -0.96
C LEU A 54 -7.99 -2.52 0.28
N LYS A 55 -7.72 -1.86 1.40
CA LYS A 55 -8.48 -2.07 2.63
C LYS A 55 -9.96 -1.77 2.43
N ASN A 56 -10.26 -0.66 1.76
CA ASN A 56 -11.64 -0.26 1.48
C ASN A 56 -12.33 -1.21 0.51
N CYS A 57 -11.58 -1.94 -0.30
CA CYS A 57 -12.11 -2.99 -1.17
C CYS A 57 -12.41 -4.30 -0.44
N GLY A 58 -12.22 -4.33 0.87
CA GLY A 58 -12.53 -5.50 1.69
C GLY A 58 -11.41 -6.50 1.85
N MET A 59 -10.18 -6.13 1.50
CA MET A 59 -9.03 -7.00 1.70
C MET A 59 -8.61 -7.06 3.16
N SER A 60 -8.30 -8.26 3.64
CA SER A 60 -7.65 -8.45 4.93
C SER A 60 -6.16 -8.11 4.83
N ILE A 61 -5.50 -7.97 5.97
CA ILE A 61 -4.05 -7.71 6.00
C ILE A 61 -3.28 -8.84 5.30
N ALA A 62 -3.68 -10.09 5.51
CA ALA A 62 -3.04 -11.24 4.85
C ALA A 62 -3.19 -11.17 3.32
N GLU A 63 -4.38 -10.81 2.84
CA GLU A 63 -4.63 -10.65 1.42
C GLU A 63 -3.83 -9.49 0.83
N MET A 64 -3.71 -8.39 1.57
CA MET A 64 -2.89 -7.24 1.16
C MET A 64 -1.42 -7.61 1.04
N LYS A 65 -0.89 -8.38 1.99
CA LYS A 65 0.50 -8.86 1.92
C LYS A 65 0.74 -9.72 0.69
N GLU A 66 -0.15 -10.64 0.42
CA GLU A 66 -0.06 -11.50 -0.76
C GLU A 66 -0.07 -10.69 -2.05
N TYR A 67 -0.99 -9.72 -2.14
CA TYR A 67 -1.07 -8.85 -3.30
C TYR A 67 0.21 -8.03 -3.51
N ILE A 68 0.78 -7.50 -2.43
CA ILE A 68 2.01 -6.73 -2.48
C ILE A 68 3.18 -7.59 -2.94
N GLU A 69 3.27 -8.83 -2.48
CA GLU A 69 4.29 -9.77 -2.94
C GLU A 69 4.22 -9.97 -4.45
N LEU A 70 3.02 -10.12 -5.00
CA LEU A 70 2.82 -10.22 -6.44
C LEU A 70 3.28 -8.94 -7.16
N CYS A 71 2.99 -7.77 -6.60
CA CYS A 71 3.45 -6.50 -7.16
C CYS A 71 4.97 -6.42 -7.20
N LEU A 72 5.66 -6.91 -6.19
CA LEU A 72 7.12 -6.89 -6.12
C LEU A 72 7.77 -7.86 -7.12
N ILE A 73 7.09 -8.94 -7.46
CA ILE A 73 7.56 -9.86 -8.51
C ILE A 73 7.53 -9.17 -9.88
N GLY A 74 6.55 -8.32 -10.14
CA GLY A 74 6.51 -7.48 -11.34
C GLY A 74 5.48 -7.90 -12.38
N GLU A 75 5.77 -7.62 -13.63
CA GLU A 75 4.82 -7.75 -14.75
C GLU A 75 4.26 -9.16 -14.93
N SER A 76 5.03 -10.18 -14.62
CA SER A 76 4.58 -11.57 -14.76
C SER A 76 3.35 -11.90 -13.91
N THR A 77 3.08 -11.11 -12.88
CA THR A 77 1.95 -11.32 -11.96
C THR A 77 0.75 -10.45 -12.29
N ILE A 78 0.81 -9.61 -13.34
CA ILE A 78 -0.29 -8.71 -13.69
C ILE A 78 -1.63 -9.45 -13.88
N PRO A 79 -1.70 -10.57 -14.60
CA PRO A 79 -2.97 -11.30 -14.74
C PRO A 79 -3.53 -11.78 -13.40
N GLU A 80 -2.67 -12.27 -12.50
CA GLU A 80 -3.09 -12.74 -11.18
C GLU A 80 -3.61 -11.60 -10.33
N ARG A 81 -2.92 -10.44 -10.35
CA ARG A 81 -3.35 -9.24 -9.63
C ARG A 81 -4.70 -8.75 -10.12
N LYS A 82 -4.93 -8.77 -11.42
CA LYS A 82 -6.21 -8.35 -12.01
C LYS A 82 -7.36 -9.24 -11.55
N VAL A 83 -7.14 -10.55 -11.47
CA VAL A 83 -8.16 -11.49 -10.98
C VAL A 83 -8.51 -11.18 -9.52
N ILE A 84 -7.52 -10.97 -8.67
CA ILE A 84 -7.74 -10.62 -7.27
C ILE A 84 -8.55 -9.33 -7.14
N LEU A 85 -8.17 -8.29 -7.89
CA LEU A 85 -8.84 -7.01 -7.85
C LEU A 85 -10.27 -7.10 -8.39
N ASP A 86 -10.51 -7.88 -9.44
CA ASP A 86 -11.84 -8.06 -10.01
C ASP A 86 -12.79 -8.72 -9.03
N ILE A 87 -12.32 -9.72 -8.30
CA ILE A 87 -13.11 -10.40 -7.26
C ILE A 87 -13.52 -9.39 -6.18
N LYS A 88 -12.59 -8.57 -5.72
CA LYS A 88 -12.87 -7.56 -4.69
C LYS A 88 -13.71 -6.41 -5.22
N ARG A 89 -13.50 -6.00 -6.46
CA ARG A 89 -14.24 -4.91 -7.08
C ARG A 89 -15.74 -5.21 -7.19
N LYS A 90 -16.12 -6.45 -7.33
CA LYS A 90 -17.53 -6.85 -7.35
C LYS A 90 -18.25 -6.55 -6.04
N SER A 91 -17.51 -6.44 -4.95
CA SER A 91 -18.07 -6.13 -3.62
C SER A 91 -18.08 -4.64 -3.33
N LEU A 92 -17.06 -3.90 -3.78
CA LEU A 92 -16.87 -2.48 -3.50
C LEU A 92 -16.23 -1.79 -4.70
N VAL A 93 -16.56 -0.51 -4.89
CA VAL A 93 -15.92 0.32 -5.91
C VAL A 93 -14.63 0.90 -5.33
N CYS A 94 -13.51 0.66 -6.00
CA CYS A 94 -12.22 1.22 -5.60
C CYS A 94 -11.62 1.94 -6.82
N GLN A 95 -11.50 3.26 -6.72
CA GLN A 95 -11.07 4.09 -7.84
C GLN A 95 -9.56 4.00 -8.12
N GLN A 96 -8.77 3.54 -7.16
CA GLN A 96 -7.31 3.49 -7.29
C GLN A 96 -6.78 2.11 -7.68
N VAL A 97 -7.64 1.21 -8.07
CA VAL A 97 -7.26 -0.14 -8.50
C VAL A 97 -6.29 -0.09 -9.68
N ASP A 98 -6.45 0.88 -10.58
CA ASP A 98 -5.61 1.01 -11.78
C ASP A 98 -4.14 1.29 -11.44
N PHE A 99 -3.86 1.95 -10.31
CA PHE A 99 -2.48 2.14 -9.86
C PHE A 99 -1.75 0.81 -9.74
N TRP A 100 -2.39 -0.18 -9.13
CA TRP A 100 -1.79 -1.50 -8.92
C TRP A 100 -1.65 -2.30 -10.20
N SER A 101 -2.53 -2.08 -11.16
CA SER A 101 -2.49 -2.77 -12.46
C SER A 101 -1.28 -2.39 -13.28
N ASN A 102 -0.70 -1.21 -13.05
CA ASN A 102 0.41 -0.67 -13.83
C ASN A 102 1.77 -0.77 -13.12
N VAL A 103 1.83 -1.41 -11.97
CA VAL A 103 3.07 -1.53 -11.19
C VAL A 103 3.88 -2.77 -11.56
#